data_69dec2253d9dcc83f1c833a6399a0273
#
_entry.id   69dec2253d9dcc83f1c833a6399a0273
#
_cell.length_a   1.000
_cell.length_b   1.000
_cell.length_c   1.000
_cell.angle_alpha   90.00
_cell.angle_beta   90.00
_cell.angle_gamma   90.00
#
_symmetry.space_group_name_H-M   'P 1'
#
loop_
_entity.id
_entity.type
_entity.pdbx_description
1 polymer ?
#
loop_
_entity_poly.entity_id
_entity_poly.type
_entity_poly.pdbx_seq_one_letter_code
_entity_poly.pdbx_strand_id
1 'polypeptide(L)'
;MVLMCKCILYPRCKLFVTSGGKEQAAGIVKEKVQEICTLIPAFKNEIDWGRGVTLEGKDYCKYVFKNGSYFDNIAARESSRGKRRHGGLIEECVGVDGTILSEVIIPTMNVSRMCMDGSTHPEEQLNKSQIYVTTAGWKNTFPYDKLIQLLVW
;
A
#
# COMPACT_ATOMS: atom_id res chain seq x y z
N MET A 1 9.08 -4.42 2.75
CA MET A 1 9.71 -5.24 1.67
C MET A 1 8.71 -5.66 0.58
N VAL A 2 7.58 -6.34 0.87
CA VAL A 2 6.64 -6.84 -0.15
C VAL A 2 6.18 -5.78 -1.16
N LEU A 3 5.80 -4.57 -0.70
CA LEU A 3 5.39 -3.48 -1.58
C LEU A 3 6.53 -3.01 -2.50
N MET A 4 7.76 -2.95 -2.02
CA MET A 4 8.93 -2.59 -2.82
C MET A 4 9.20 -3.63 -3.90
N CYS A 5 9.19 -4.93 -3.53
CA CYS A 5 9.31 -6.02 -4.51
C CYS A 5 8.22 -5.93 -5.58
N LYS A 6 6.96 -5.70 -5.18
CA LYS A 6 5.86 -5.51 -6.13
C LYS A 6 6.07 -4.32 -7.06
N CYS A 7 6.52 -3.19 -6.55
CA CYS A 7 6.83 -2.01 -7.36
C CYS A 7 7.96 -2.29 -8.37
N ILE A 8 8.97 -3.07 -8.01
CA ILE A 8 10.07 -3.41 -8.90
C ILE A 8 9.62 -4.38 -10.00
N LEU A 9 8.88 -5.43 -9.62
CA LEU A 9 8.47 -6.50 -10.53
C LEU A 9 7.34 -6.09 -11.49
N TYR A 10 6.47 -5.16 -11.07
CA TYR A 10 5.30 -4.76 -11.84
C TYR A 10 5.36 -3.29 -12.24
N PRO A 11 5.83 -2.94 -13.44
CA PRO A 11 5.92 -1.56 -13.91
C PRO A 11 4.57 -0.82 -13.81
N ARG A 12 4.62 0.47 -13.47
CA ARG A 12 3.45 1.33 -13.27
C ARG A 12 2.49 0.88 -12.17
N CYS A 13 2.92 0.00 -11.28
CA CYS A 13 2.13 -0.42 -10.13
C CYS A 13 1.96 0.74 -9.15
N LYS A 14 0.74 0.95 -8.66
CA LYS A 14 0.37 2.01 -7.71
C LYS A 14 -0.10 1.36 -6.43
N LEU A 15 0.71 1.41 -5.39
CA LEU A 15 0.41 0.83 -4.10
C LEU A 15 0.28 1.90 -3.02
N PHE A 16 -0.22 1.52 -1.86
CA PHE A 16 -0.28 2.42 -0.71
C PHE A 16 -0.02 1.71 0.61
N VAL A 17 0.27 2.52 1.62
CA VAL A 17 0.26 2.13 3.03
C VAL A 17 -0.72 3.02 3.76
N THR A 18 -1.51 2.46 4.64
CA THR A 18 -2.38 3.21 5.54
C THR A 18 -2.30 2.64 6.96
N SER A 19 -2.57 3.47 7.94
CA SER A 19 -2.71 3.10 9.35
C SER A 19 -3.74 4.01 10.01
N GLY A 20 -3.97 3.89 11.31
CA GLY A 20 -4.86 4.76 12.06
C GLY A 20 -4.55 6.25 11.95
N GLY A 21 -3.28 6.62 11.77
CA GLY A 21 -2.81 8.00 11.58
C GLY A 21 -1.97 8.17 10.32
N LYS A 22 -2.21 9.27 9.57
CA LYS A 22 -1.44 9.58 8.35
C LYS A 22 0.05 9.80 8.62
N GLU A 23 0.37 10.53 9.68
CA GLU A 23 1.75 10.80 10.12
C GLU A 23 2.45 9.51 10.58
N GLN A 24 1.74 8.67 11.33
CA GLN A 24 2.23 7.35 11.75
C GLN A 24 2.57 6.48 10.54
N ALA A 25 1.65 6.37 9.56
CA ALA A 25 1.90 5.62 8.33
C ALA A 25 3.14 6.14 7.57
N ALA A 26 3.31 7.47 7.46
CA ALA A 26 4.47 8.07 6.82
C ALA A 26 5.78 7.77 7.57
N GLY A 27 5.75 7.82 8.90
CA GLY A 27 6.89 7.49 9.77
C GLY A 27 7.35 6.06 9.59
N ILE A 28 6.42 5.10 9.72
CA ILE A 28 6.69 3.66 9.53
C ILE A 28 7.26 3.37 8.15
N VAL A 29 6.66 3.95 7.11
CA VAL A 29 7.13 3.74 5.73
C VAL A 29 8.55 4.24 5.54
N LYS A 30 8.87 5.45 6.00
CA LYS A 30 10.22 6.03 5.87
C LYS A 30 11.27 5.20 6.60
N GLU A 31 11.01 4.84 7.85
CA GLU A 31 11.90 4.02 8.65
C GLU A 31 12.18 2.66 7.97
N LYS A 32 11.13 1.97 7.53
CA LYS A 32 11.26 0.65 6.90
C LYS A 32 11.91 0.71 5.52
N VAL A 33 11.68 1.74 4.73
CA VAL A 33 12.39 1.92 3.45
C VAL A 33 13.87 2.17 3.68
N GLN A 34 14.22 3.02 4.64
CA GLN A 34 15.62 3.31 4.97
C GLN A 34 16.34 2.04 5.48
N GLU A 35 15.72 1.27 6.36
CA GLU A 35 16.23 0.01 6.86
C GLU A 35 16.49 -0.98 5.71
N ILE A 36 15.50 -1.19 4.84
CA ILE A 36 15.61 -2.10 3.69
C ILE A 36 16.69 -1.65 2.72
N CYS A 37 16.77 -0.36 2.39
CA CYS A 37 17.79 0.18 1.49
C CYS A 37 19.20 0.08 2.08
N THR A 38 19.33 0.07 3.41
CA THR A 38 20.61 -0.14 4.09
C THR A 38 21.04 -1.60 4.05
N LEU A 39 20.10 -2.51 4.31
CA LEU A 39 20.36 -3.95 4.31
C LEU A 39 20.56 -4.51 2.90
N ILE A 40 19.83 -3.98 1.93
CA ILE A 40 19.84 -4.44 0.53
C ILE A 40 19.98 -3.21 -0.39
N PRO A 41 21.21 -2.76 -0.66
CA PRO A 41 21.44 -1.54 -1.46
C PRO A 41 20.84 -1.56 -2.88
N ALA A 42 20.58 -2.75 -3.43
CA ALA A 42 19.91 -2.91 -4.73
C ALA A 42 18.54 -2.22 -4.76
N PHE A 43 17.78 -2.27 -3.67
CA PHE A 43 16.49 -1.57 -3.58
C PHE A 43 16.63 -0.05 -3.69
N LYS A 44 17.68 0.51 -3.11
CA LYS A 44 17.98 1.95 -3.22
C LYS A 44 18.21 2.37 -4.66
N ASN A 45 18.85 1.52 -5.45
CA ASN A 45 19.15 1.79 -6.85
C ASN A 45 17.91 1.77 -7.75
N GLU A 46 16.86 1.08 -7.34
CA GLU A 46 15.59 1.02 -8.09
C GLU A 46 14.68 2.23 -7.83
N ILE A 47 14.88 2.94 -6.73
CA ILE A 47 14.11 4.15 -6.41
C ILE A 47 14.64 5.33 -7.22
N ASP A 48 13.73 6.13 -7.77
CA ASP A 48 14.06 7.39 -8.44
C ASP A 48 14.18 8.52 -7.40
N TRP A 49 15.40 8.89 -7.09
CA TRP A 49 15.76 9.97 -6.17
C TRP A 49 15.83 11.34 -6.85
N GLY A 50 15.31 11.47 -8.07
CA GLY A 50 15.22 12.75 -8.79
C GLY A 50 14.52 13.82 -7.97
N ARG A 51 14.90 15.07 -8.16
CA ARG A 51 14.34 16.21 -7.43
C ARG A 51 12.81 16.29 -7.62
N GLY A 52 12.04 16.16 -6.51
CA GLY A 52 10.58 16.23 -6.53
C GLY A 52 9.88 14.96 -7.00
N VAL A 53 10.59 13.87 -7.30
CA VAL A 53 10.01 12.59 -7.71
C VAL A 53 9.64 11.75 -6.50
N THR A 54 10.62 11.34 -5.70
CA THR A 54 10.39 10.72 -4.39
C THR A 54 10.21 11.83 -3.34
N LEU A 55 9.19 11.70 -2.50
CA LEU A 55 8.81 12.69 -1.51
C LEU A 55 8.85 12.11 -0.11
N GLU A 56 9.50 12.80 0.81
CA GLU A 56 9.59 12.45 2.22
C GLU A 56 9.20 13.66 3.09
N GLY A 57 7.91 13.78 3.40
CA GLY A 57 7.38 14.82 4.28
C GLY A 57 7.07 14.30 5.68
N LYS A 58 6.58 15.17 6.57
CA LYS A 58 6.21 14.81 7.93
C LYS A 58 5.04 13.83 7.96
N ASP A 59 3.99 14.12 7.21
CA ASP A 59 2.72 13.37 7.18
C ASP A 59 2.46 12.69 5.83
N TYR A 60 3.36 12.84 4.87
CA TYR A 60 3.25 12.28 3.53
C TYR A 60 4.60 11.79 3.02
N CYS A 61 4.61 10.59 2.47
CA CYS A 61 5.74 10.06 1.72
C CYS A 61 5.25 9.37 0.45
N LYS A 62 6.09 9.42 -0.59
CA LYS A 62 5.85 8.74 -1.85
C LYS A 62 7.19 8.29 -2.40
N TYR A 63 7.36 7.00 -2.60
CA TYR A 63 8.54 6.40 -3.21
C TYR A 63 8.21 5.98 -4.62
N VAL A 64 8.90 6.58 -5.58
CA VAL A 64 8.74 6.31 -7.01
C VAL A 64 9.91 5.46 -7.48
N PHE A 65 9.64 4.46 -8.27
CA PHE A 65 10.62 3.56 -8.86
C PHE A 65 10.89 3.91 -10.32
N LYS A 66 12.07 3.58 -10.82
CA LYS A 66 12.52 3.90 -12.19
C LYS A 66 11.62 3.35 -13.28
N ASN A 67 10.87 2.28 -13.00
CA ASN A 67 9.89 1.69 -13.92
C ASN A 67 8.50 2.37 -13.89
N GLY A 68 8.37 3.52 -13.21
CA GLY A 68 7.14 4.30 -13.11
C GLY A 68 6.14 3.79 -12.06
N SER A 69 6.46 2.74 -11.32
CA SER A 69 5.66 2.30 -10.18
C SER A 69 5.91 3.18 -8.96
N TYR A 70 4.99 3.16 -8.01
CA TYR A 70 5.17 3.87 -6.74
C TYR A 70 4.32 3.29 -5.63
N PHE A 71 4.69 3.61 -4.41
CA PHE A 71 3.78 3.53 -3.27
C PHE A 71 3.85 4.81 -2.44
N ASP A 72 2.72 5.17 -1.86
CA ASP A 72 2.56 6.34 -1.00
C ASP A 72 1.79 5.96 0.29
N ASN A 73 1.76 6.85 1.26
CA ASN A 73 0.84 6.72 2.36
C ASN A 73 -0.46 7.47 2.08
N ILE A 74 -1.60 6.86 2.40
CA ILE A 74 -2.91 7.49 2.35
C ILE A 74 -3.54 7.52 3.73
N ALA A 75 -4.39 8.51 3.98
CA ALA A 75 -5.14 8.56 5.23
C ALA A 75 -6.32 7.58 5.19
N ALA A 76 -6.58 6.87 6.28
CA ALA A 76 -7.80 6.09 6.47
C ALA A 76 -8.98 7.03 6.82
N ARG A 77 -9.47 7.78 5.84
CA ARG A 77 -10.53 8.79 5.98
C ARG A 77 -11.33 8.92 4.70
N GLU A 78 -12.51 9.52 4.79
CA GLU A 78 -13.38 9.83 3.63
C GLU A 78 -12.66 10.59 2.51
N SER A 79 -11.73 11.49 2.84
CA SER A 79 -10.93 12.23 1.86
C SER A 79 -10.05 11.36 0.94
N SER A 80 -9.91 10.09 1.26
CA SER A 80 -9.22 9.10 0.42
C SER A 80 -10.13 8.39 -0.57
N ARG A 81 -11.44 8.62 -0.52
CA ARG A 81 -12.41 8.11 -1.49
C ARG A 81 -12.04 8.54 -2.91
N GLY A 82 -12.13 7.61 -3.86
CA GLY A 82 -11.79 7.87 -5.26
C GLY A 82 -10.30 7.76 -5.63
N LYS A 83 -9.40 7.59 -4.67
CA LYS A 83 -8.02 7.23 -5.00
C LYS A 83 -7.98 5.84 -5.62
N ARG A 84 -7.21 5.69 -6.69
CA ARG A 84 -7.11 4.42 -7.43
C ARG A 84 -5.75 3.79 -7.21
N ARG A 85 -5.73 2.59 -6.65
CA ARG A 85 -4.51 1.81 -6.37
C ARG A 85 -4.70 0.35 -6.81
N HIS A 86 -3.58 -0.33 -7.04
CA HIS A 86 -3.57 -1.74 -7.46
C HIS A 86 -3.42 -2.69 -6.28
N GLY A 87 -3.25 -2.17 -5.09
CA GLY A 87 -3.12 -2.91 -3.84
C GLY A 87 -2.59 -2.01 -2.73
N GLY A 88 -2.55 -2.53 -1.53
CA GLY A 88 -2.06 -1.78 -0.38
C GLY A 88 -1.81 -2.60 0.86
N LEU A 89 -1.18 -1.97 1.82
CA LEU A 89 -0.91 -2.48 3.15
C LEU A 89 -1.65 -1.62 4.17
N ILE A 90 -2.41 -2.26 5.02
CA ILE A 90 -3.13 -1.65 6.12
C ILE A 90 -2.42 -2.07 7.40
N GLU A 91 -1.70 -1.13 7.99
CA GLU A 91 -0.92 -1.32 9.21
C GLU A 91 -1.80 -1.01 10.43
N GLU A 92 -1.67 -1.81 11.47
CA GLU A 92 -2.47 -1.72 12.69
C GLU A 92 -3.98 -1.62 12.41
N CYS A 93 -4.51 -2.52 11.57
CA CYS A 93 -5.89 -2.42 11.12
C CYS A 93 -6.92 -2.52 12.28
N VAL A 94 -6.51 -2.96 13.46
CA VAL A 94 -7.35 -2.92 14.68
C VAL A 94 -7.66 -1.48 15.14
N GLY A 95 -6.76 -0.55 14.86
CA GLY A 95 -6.91 0.88 15.20
C GLY A 95 -7.63 1.72 14.13
N VAL A 96 -8.06 1.12 13.03
CA VAL A 96 -8.74 1.81 11.93
C VAL A 96 -10.23 1.50 11.96
N ASP A 97 -11.06 2.53 11.73
CA ASP A 97 -12.51 2.34 11.63
C ASP A 97 -12.87 1.35 10.53
N GLY A 98 -13.60 0.29 10.89
CA GLY A 98 -13.98 -0.79 9.98
C GLY A 98 -14.89 -0.32 8.83
N THR A 99 -15.71 0.69 9.04
CA THR A 99 -16.57 1.29 8.01
C THR A 99 -15.69 2.01 6.98
N ILE A 100 -14.74 2.82 7.43
CA ILE A 100 -13.77 3.48 6.54
C ILE A 100 -12.94 2.46 5.77
N LEU A 101 -12.52 1.37 6.40
CA LEU A 101 -11.80 0.31 5.70
C LEU A 101 -12.65 -0.33 4.61
N SER A 102 -13.89 -0.70 4.90
CA SER A 102 -14.77 -1.41 3.96
C SER A 102 -15.31 -0.53 2.85
N GLU A 103 -15.67 0.73 3.13
CA GLU A 103 -16.34 1.61 2.18
C GLU A 103 -15.43 2.56 1.42
N VAL A 104 -14.24 2.85 1.96
CA VAL A 104 -13.30 3.81 1.36
C VAL A 104 -12.00 3.12 0.92
N ILE A 105 -11.32 2.46 1.84
CA ILE A 105 -9.95 1.95 1.59
C ILE A 105 -9.97 0.71 0.68
N ILE A 106 -10.79 -0.30 0.98
CA ILE A 106 -10.87 -1.52 0.16
C ILE A 106 -11.30 -1.21 -1.27
N PRO A 107 -12.33 -0.38 -1.53
CA PRO A 107 -12.71 -0.02 -2.90
C PRO A 107 -11.60 0.70 -3.69
N THR A 108 -10.67 1.42 -3.04
CA THR A 108 -9.55 2.04 -3.76
C THR A 108 -8.64 1.02 -4.46
N MET A 109 -8.61 -0.22 -3.98
CA MET A 109 -7.78 -1.31 -4.51
C MET A 109 -8.43 -2.10 -5.67
N ASN A 110 -9.62 -1.70 -6.13
CA ASN A 110 -10.36 -2.41 -7.17
C ASN A 110 -9.97 -2.03 -8.60
N VAL A 111 -8.80 -1.44 -8.80
CA VAL A 111 -8.32 -1.03 -10.12
C VAL A 111 -7.22 -1.99 -10.59
N SER A 112 -7.39 -2.54 -11.79
CA SER A 112 -6.36 -3.37 -12.42
C SER A 112 -5.26 -2.49 -13.01
N ARG A 113 -4.02 -2.97 -12.94
CA ARG A 113 -2.87 -2.31 -13.56
C ARG A 113 -2.99 -2.42 -15.09
N MET A 114 -2.74 -1.35 -15.79
CA MET A 114 -2.65 -1.35 -17.25
C MET A 114 -1.23 -1.74 -17.68
N CYS A 115 -1.12 -2.62 -18.66
CA CYS A 115 0.11 -2.94 -19.33
C CYS A 115 0.63 -1.76 -20.17
N MET A 116 1.85 -1.86 -20.71
CA MET A 116 2.47 -0.79 -21.50
C MET A 116 1.70 -0.47 -22.79
N ASP A 117 1.03 -1.46 -23.36
CA ASP A 117 0.18 -1.35 -24.54
C ASP A 117 -1.24 -0.82 -24.26
N GLY A 118 -1.55 -0.50 -22.98
CA GLY A 118 -2.87 -0.06 -22.56
C GLY A 118 -3.87 -1.18 -22.27
N SER A 119 -3.51 -2.44 -22.52
CA SER A 119 -4.36 -3.59 -22.19
C SER A 119 -4.33 -3.92 -20.69
N THR A 120 -5.32 -4.67 -20.23
CA THR A 120 -5.32 -5.25 -18.88
C THR A 120 -5.09 -6.74 -18.98
N HIS A 121 -3.97 -7.21 -18.41
CA HIS A 121 -3.67 -8.64 -18.43
C HIS A 121 -4.63 -9.40 -17.49
N PRO A 122 -5.17 -10.58 -17.87
CA PRO A 122 -6.08 -11.35 -17.03
C PRO A 122 -5.52 -11.65 -15.63
N GLU A 123 -4.22 -11.90 -15.51
CA GLU A 123 -3.55 -12.13 -14.21
C GLU A 123 -3.58 -10.89 -13.29
N GLU A 124 -3.69 -9.68 -13.84
CA GLU A 124 -3.78 -8.46 -13.06
C GLU A 124 -5.10 -8.34 -12.29
N GLN A 125 -6.14 -9.04 -12.71
CA GLN A 125 -7.41 -9.12 -11.98
C GLN A 125 -7.25 -9.94 -10.69
N LEU A 126 -6.35 -10.92 -10.69
CA LEU A 126 -6.06 -11.81 -9.57
C LEU A 126 -5.01 -11.22 -8.61
N ASN A 127 -4.16 -10.30 -9.07
CA ASN A 127 -3.02 -9.76 -8.32
C ASN A 127 -3.33 -8.54 -7.45
N LYS A 128 -4.60 -8.28 -7.17
CA LYS A 128 -5.01 -7.23 -6.22
C LYS A 128 -4.61 -7.66 -4.81
N SER A 129 -3.45 -7.21 -4.36
CA SER A 129 -2.96 -7.57 -3.03
C SER A 129 -3.48 -6.63 -1.96
N GLN A 130 -4.20 -7.20 -1.03
CA GLN A 130 -4.59 -6.58 0.22
C GLN A 130 -3.78 -7.23 1.34
N ILE A 131 -2.96 -6.44 2.02
CA ILE A 131 -2.11 -6.91 3.11
C ILE A 131 -2.60 -6.24 4.39
N TYR A 132 -3.00 -7.04 5.35
CA TYR A 132 -3.44 -6.59 6.66
C TYR A 132 -2.38 -6.98 7.69
N VAL A 133 -1.89 -6.00 8.42
CA VAL A 133 -0.96 -6.19 9.54
C VAL A 133 -1.63 -5.69 10.80
N THR A 134 -1.67 -6.52 11.82
CA THR A 134 -2.30 -6.17 13.10
C THR A 134 -1.73 -7.01 14.23
N THR A 135 -1.85 -6.49 15.43
CA THR A 135 -1.75 -7.27 16.67
C THR A 135 -3.05 -8.05 16.89
N ALA A 136 -3.01 -9.03 17.79
CA ALA A 136 -4.22 -9.76 18.19
C ALA A 136 -5.27 -8.78 18.71
N GLY A 137 -6.48 -8.91 18.20
CA GLY A 137 -7.64 -8.10 18.58
C GLY A 137 -8.73 -8.94 19.24
N TRP A 138 -9.78 -8.24 19.68
CA TRP A 138 -10.97 -8.89 20.26
C TRP A 138 -11.83 -9.54 19.17
N LYS A 139 -12.59 -10.58 19.55
CA LYS A 139 -13.68 -11.10 18.71
C LYS A 139 -14.68 -9.98 18.40
N ASN A 140 -15.33 -10.07 17.24
CA ASN A 140 -16.29 -9.07 16.73
C ASN A 140 -15.65 -7.69 16.42
N THR A 141 -14.38 -7.69 16.05
CA THR A 141 -13.71 -6.52 15.47
C THR A 141 -13.42 -6.75 14.00
N PHE A 142 -13.25 -5.68 13.23
CA PHE A 142 -12.96 -5.77 11.78
C PHE A 142 -11.82 -6.75 11.44
N PRO A 143 -10.66 -6.76 12.13
CA PRO A 143 -9.59 -7.72 11.85
C PRO A 143 -10.01 -9.17 12.08
N TYR A 144 -10.81 -9.44 13.11
CA TYR A 144 -11.33 -10.77 13.39
C TYR A 144 -12.28 -11.25 12.29
N ASP A 145 -13.21 -10.40 11.87
CA ASP A 145 -14.14 -10.74 10.79
C ASP A 145 -13.41 -10.96 9.46
N LYS A 146 -12.36 -10.17 9.18
CA LYS A 146 -11.50 -10.37 8.02
C LYS A 146 -10.73 -11.68 8.09
N LEU A 147 -10.20 -12.05 9.25
CA LEU A 147 -9.52 -13.32 9.44
C LEU A 147 -10.47 -14.49 9.16
N ILE A 148 -11.69 -14.44 9.71
CA ILE A 148 -12.70 -15.48 9.45
C ILE A 148 -13.05 -15.55 7.97
N GLN A 149 -13.26 -14.40 7.29
CA GLN A 149 -13.49 -14.37 5.85
C GLN A 149 -12.35 -15.04 5.05
N LEU A 150 -11.09 -14.80 5.41
CA LEU A 150 -9.93 -15.38 4.74
C LEU A 150 -9.77 -16.90 5.01
N LEU A 151 -10.27 -17.40 6.15
CA LEU A 151 -10.20 -18.82 6.49
C LEU A 151 -11.33 -19.65 5.86
N VAL A 152 -12.42 -19.02 5.46
CA VAL A 152 -13.61 -19.69 4.87
C VAL A 152 -13.54 -19.74 3.33
N TRP A 153 -12.57 -19.06 2.73
CA TRP A 153 -12.26 -19.14 1.29
C TRP A 153 -11.19 -20.19 1.06
#